data_212857dd1d823a8dcde0924a69788ab7
#
_entry.id   212857dd1d823a8dcde0924a69788ab7
#
_cell.length_a   1.000
_cell.length_b   1.000
_cell.length_c   1.000
_cell.angle_alpha   90.00
_cell.angle_beta   90.00
_cell.angle_gamma   90.00
#
_symmetry.space_group_name_H-M   'P 1'
#
loop_
_entity.id
_entity.type
_entity.pdbx_description
1 polymer ?
#
loop_
_entity_poly.entity_id
_entity_poly.type
_entity_poly.pdbx_seq_one_letter_code
_entity_poly.pdbx_strand_id
1 'polypeptide(L)'
;MSGGIAQLVAIGAQDAHLVGQPEVSFFRSNYKRHTNFAQTVERQTIQGNPARAGMSTVRIERKGDMLGYVYIANRAGNVTAWDENVSKVELLIGGQVIDEQDYDFSTALAPTVMNQTYSRAQYSSEKFYPLRFSFCENVQSAIPLIALQYHDVELRITWADHASIVGDLEVFAQFLHLDTDERTALSNTPQNMLITQTQKAIASTGKIQELSFNHPMKYLVATNSMSAAAKVKLQINGTDVSDSKPVIPHHTSVPVYYHTQAAAVAENILLVPFCLDTAKLQPTGSLNFSRLDSARLVSDSTAFTNTIYAVNYNILRVENGMGGLMYSN
;
A
#
# COMPACT_ATOMS: atom_id res chain seq x y z
N MET A 1 32.42 34.59 -33.57
CA MET A 1 31.33 33.60 -33.39
C MET A 1 31.20 33.34 -31.90
N SER A 2 29.99 33.34 -31.35
CA SER A 2 29.81 33.03 -29.92
C SER A 2 30.10 31.56 -29.68
N GLY A 3 30.64 31.20 -28.49
CA GLY A 3 30.93 29.84 -28.12
C GLY A 3 29.73 28.87 -28.21
N GLY A 4 28.50 29.40 -28.16
CA GLY A 4 27.28 28.63 -28.32
C GLY A 4 27.09 28.05 -29.71
N ILE A 5 27.53 28.74 -30.76
CA ILE A 5 27.46 28.20 -32.12
C ILE A 5 28.45 27.03 -32.28
N ALA A 6 29.62 27.10 -31.66
CA ALA A 6 30.59 25.99 -31.67
C ALA A 6 30.04 24.73 -30.97
N GLN A 7 29.27 24.87 -29.91
CA GLN A 7 28.59 23.75 -29.24
C GLN A 7 27.54 23.08 -30.13
N LEU A 8 26.79 23.85 -30.91
CA LEU A 8 25.77 23.30 -31.84
C LEU A 8 26.40 22.56 -33.02
N VAL A 9 27.62 22.94 -33.42
CA VAL A 9 28.34 22.33 -34.57
C VAL A 9 29.14 21.11 -34.13
N ALA A 10 29.58 21.05 -32.85
CA ALA A 10 30.40 19.96 -32.30
C ALA A 10 29.52 18.72 -31.98
N ILE A 11 28.86 18.15 -32.98
CA ILE A 11 28.03 16.95 -32.85
C ILE A 11 28.78 15.78 -33.49
N GLY A 12 29.06 14.73 -32.72
CA GLY A 12 29.68 13.48 -33.19
C GLY A 12 28.63 12.38 -33.45
N ALA A 13 29.09 11.25 -33.99
CA ALA A 13 28.18 10.09 -34.22
C ALA A 13 27.52 9.54 -32.98
N GLN A 14 28.11 9.70 -31.82
CA GLN A 14 27.54 9.28 -30.52
C GLN A 14 26.36 10.14 -30.08
N ASP A 15 26.35 11.42 -30.47
CA ASP A 15 25.28 12.36 -30.11
C ASP A 15 23.96 12.02 -30.78
N ALA A 16 23.97 11.23 -31.86
CA ALA A 16 22.76 10.78 -32.53
C ALA A 16 21.82 9.97 -31.60
N HIS A 17 22.38 9.28 -30.59
CA HIS A 17 21.59 8.55 -29.58
C HIS A 17 20.89 9.49 -28.59
N LEU A 18 21.34 10.74 -28.45
CA LEU A 18 20.80 11.72 -27.51
C LEU A 18 19.93 12.78 -28.21
N VAL A 19 20.33 13.25 -29.37
CA VAL A 19 19.71 14.36 -30.08
C VAL A 19 19.11 13.98 -31.43
N GLY A 20 19.26 12.73 -31.85
CA GLY A 20 18.66 12.21 -33.10
C GLY A 20 17.15 12.00 -32.93
N GLN A 21 16.34 12.51 -33.84
CA GLN A 21 14.88 12.43 -33.79
C GLN A 21 14.31 12.89 -32.44
N PRO A 22 14.48 14.14 -32.04
CA PRO A 22 14.10 14.63 -30.74
C PRO A 22 12.58 14.59 -30.56
N GLU A 23 12.13 14.03 -29.40
CA GLU A 23 10.73 13.97 -28.99
C GLU A 23 10.33 15.18 -28.15
N VAL A 24 11.29 15.81 -27.48
CA VAL A 24 11.08 16.88 -26.49
C VAL A 24 11.94 18.09 -26.82
N SER A 25 11.42 19.28 -26.66
CA SER A 25 12.16 20.53 -26.60
C SER A 25 12.08 21.12 -25.21
N PHE A 26 13.22 21.46 -24.61
CA PHE A 26 13.26 22.11 -23.29
C PHE A 26 12.82 23.58 -23.33
N PHE A 27 12.65 24.15 -24.51
CA PHE A 27 12.26 25.56 -24.70
C PHE A 27 10.78 25.73 -25.05
N ARG A 28 10.01 24.64 -25.07
CA ARG A 28 8.57 24.66 -25.30
C ARG A 28 7.90 23.83 -24.20
N SER A 29 6.85 24.41 -23.62
CA SER A 29 6.01 23.70 -22.68
C SER A 29 5.09 22.75 -23.44
N ASN A 30 5.26 21.43 -23.21
CA ASN A 30 4.37 20.41 -23.72
C ASN A 30 3.45 19.96 -22.58
N TYR A 31 2.16 19.97 -22.81
CA TYR A 31 1.16 19.46 -21.86
C TYR A 31 0.23 18.48 -22.58
N LYS A 32 -0.25 17.50 -21.82
CA LYS A 32 -1.30 16.58 -22.27
C LYS A 32 -2.64 17.05 -21.74
N ARG A 33 -3.65 17.11 -22.59
CA ARG A 33 -5.04 17.39 -22.20
C ARG A 33 -5.60 16.18 -21.47
N HIS A 34 -6.40 16.40 -20.43
CA HIS A 34 -7.05 15.37 -19.63
C HIS A 34 -8.58 15.52 -19.70
N THR A 35 -9.31 14.48 -19.33
CA THR A 35 -10.75 14.50 -19.16
C THR A 35 -11.16 15.40 -18.00
N ASN A 36 -12.32 16.00 -18.06
CA ASN A 36 -12.81 16.86 -17.00
C ASN A 36 -13.29 16.01 -15.82
N PHE A 37 -12.98 16.44 -14.61
CA PHE A 37 -13.44 15.80 -13.36
C PHE A 37 -13.50 16.82 -12.23
N ALA A 38 -14.25 16.47 -11.18
CA ALA A 38 -14.27 17.22 -9.94
C ALA A 38 -14.02 16.27 -8.76
N GLN A 39 -13.54 16.83 -7.65
CA GLN A 39 -13.31 16.06 -6.43
C GLN A 39 -13.94 16.74 -5.22
N THR A 40 -14.47 15.94 -4.32
CA THR A 40 -15.03 16.38 -3.04
C THR A 40 -14.56 15.46 -1.93
N VAL A 41 -14.49 15.99 -0.71
CA VAL A 41 -14.21 15.18 0.49
C VAL A 41 -15.40 15.30 1.42
N GLU A 42 -16.01 14.18 1.70
CA GLU A 42 -17.28 14.12 2.43
C GLU A 42 -17.16 13.23 3.65
N ARG A 43 -17.80 13.69 4.74
CA ARG A 43 -17.91 12.90 5.97
C ARG A 43 -18.82 11.70 5.75
N GLN A 44 -18.38 10.55 6.27
CA GLN A 44 -19.13 9.30 6.29
C GLN A 44 -19.62 9.00 7.70
N THR A 45 -20.80 8.40 7.80
CA THR A 45 -21.41 8.07 9.09
C THR A 45 -20.84 6.77 9.64
N ILE A 46 -20.31 6.82 10.87
CA ILE A 46 -19.89 5.62 11.60
C ILE A 46 -21.12 4.99 12.24
N GLN A 47 -21.36 3.72 11.92
CA GLN A 47 -22.41 2.91 12.55
C GLN A 47 -21.83 2.19 13.77
N GLY A 48 -22.38 2.44 14.92
CA GLY A 48 -21.81 2.03 16.21
C GLY A 48 -20.90 3.10 16.81
N ASN A 49 -20.77 3.10 18.12
CA ASN A 49 -19.88 4.04 18.81
C ASN A 49 -18.49 3.44 18.97
N PRO A 50 -17.42 4.23 18.83
CA PRO A 50 -16.09 3.82 19.25
C PRO A 50 -16.11 3.40 20.72
N ALA A 51 -15.71 2.16 20.98
CA ALA A 51 -15.69 1.57 22.32
C ALA A 51 -14.53 0.60 22.44
N ARG A 52 -14.01 0.45 23.65
CA ARG A 52 -12.92 -0.46 23.97
C ARG A 52 -13.18 -1.87 23.43
N ALA A 53 -12.23 -2.41 22.64
CA ALA A 53 -12.32 -3.71 21.97
C ALA A 53 -13.60 -3.90 21.13
N GLY A 54 -14.28 -2.81 20.81
CA GLY A 54 -15.50 -2.80 20.01
C GLY A 54 -15.21 -2.76 18.50
N MET A 55 -16.29 -2.79 17.73
CA MET A 55 -16.24 -2.72 16.28
C MET A 55 -17.30 -1.75 15.77
N SER A 56 -16.92 -0.96 14.79
CA SER A 56 -17.84 -0.05 14.09
C SER A 56 -17.73 -0.26 12.59
N THR A 57 -18.85 -0.05 11.91
CA THR A 57 -18.92 -0.17 10.45
C THR A 57 -19.18 1.19 9.83
N VAL A 58 -18.47 1.51 8.77
CA VAL A 58 -18.71 2.71 7.96
C VAL A 58 -19.11 2.26 6.57
N ARG A 59 -20.38 2.44 6.24
CA ARG A 59 -20.86 2.23 4.89
C ARG A 59 -20.57 3.49 4.06
N ILE A 60 -19.82 3.33 2.99
CA ILE A 60 -19.51 4.45 2.09
C ILE A 60 -20.75 4.80 1.28
N GLU A 61 -21.25 6.03 1.48
CA GLU A 61 -22.36 6.56 0.71
C GLU A 61 -21.91 6.86 -0.73
N ARG A 62 -22.78 6.60 -1.71
CA ARG A 62 -22.48 6.85 -3.13
C ARG A 62 -22.67 8.33 -3.49
N LYS A 63 -21.79 9.19 -2.97
CA LYS A 63 -21.83 10.64 -3.22
C LYS A 63 -21.06 11.05 -4.48
N GLY A 64 -20.34 10.13 -5.12
CA GLY A 64 -19.59 10.36 -6.35
C GLY A 64 -19.48 9.10 -7.20
N ASP A 65 -18.82 9.21 -8.33
CA ASP A 65 -18.66 8.11 -9.30
C ASP A 65 -17.56 7.14 -8.89
N MET A 66 -16.49 7.66 -8.27
CA MET A 66 -15.37 6.86 -7.78
C MET A 66 -15.02 7.23 -6.34
N LEU A 67 -14.52 6.25 -5.58
CA LEU A 67 -13.99 6.42 -4.23
C LEU A 67 -12.46 6.50 -4.29
N GLY A 68 -11.92 7.62 -3.83
CA GLY A 68 -10.49 7.84 -3.64
C GLY A 68 -10.03 7.53 -2.21
N TYR A 69 -9.10 8.31 -1.67
CA TYR A 69 -8.56 8.08 -0.34
C TYR A 69 -9.60 8.24 0.78
N VAL A 70 -9.37 7.53 1.88
CA VAL A 70 -10.18 7.60 3.09
C VAL A 70 -9.27 7.80 4.30
N TYR A 71 -9.70 8.60 5.25
CA TYR A 71 -8.99 8.81 6.50
C TYR A 71 -9.93 8.97 7.70
N ILE A 72 -9.42 8.69 8.88
CA ILE A 72 -10.11 8.91 10.16
C ILE A 72 -9.52 10.15 10.80
N ALA A 73 -10.34 11.03 11.35
CA ALA A 73 -9.90 12.23 12.04
C ALA A 73 -10.64 12.39 13.38
N ASN A 74 -10.02 13.12 14.31
CA ASN A 74 -10.69 13.54 15.52
C ASN A 74 -11.53 14.80 15.21
N ARG A 75 -12.81 14.78 15.57
CA ARG A 75 -13.75 15.87 15.35
C ARG A 75 -13.28 17.22 15.91
N ALA A 76 -12.63 17.20 17.07
CA ALA A 76 -12.08 18.40 17.69
C ALA A 76 -10.79 18.90 17.03
N GLY A 77 -10.26 18.21 16.02
CA GLY A 77 -8.97 18.53 15.38
C GLY A 77 -7.77 18.33 16.28
N ASN A 78 -7.94 17.62 17.38
CA ASN A 78 -6.86 17.31 18.32
C ASN A 78 -5.97 16.20 17.81
N VAL A 79 -4.74 16.18 18.27
CA VAL A 79 -3.83 15.05 18.13
C VAL A 79 -4.40 13.84 18.87
N THR A 80 -4.34 12.69 18.25
CA THR A 80 -4.89 11.43 18.77
C THR A 80 -3.79 10.39 18.83
N ALA A 81 -3.72 9.64 19.92
CA ALA A 81 -2.88 8.45 20.02
C ALA A 81 -3.57 7.30 19.27
N TRP A 82 -3.22 7.12 18.00
CA TRP A 82 -3.91 6.18 17.10
C TRP A 82 -3.68 4.71 17.47
N ASP A 83 -2.53 4.39 18.07
CA ASP A 83 -2.22 3.07 18.64
C ASP A 83 -3.18 2.66 19.76
N GLU A 84 -3.64 3.64 20.54
CA GLU A 84 -4.63 3.43 21.60
C GLU A 84 -6.07 3.37 21.08
N ASN A 85 -6.32 3.78 19.84
CA ASN A 85 -7.67 3.90 19.29
C ASN A 85 -8.00 2.86 18.22
N VAL A 86 -7.14 2.66 17.24
CA VAL A 86 -7.39 1.78 16.09
C VAL A 86 -6.52 0.53 16.18
N SER A 87 -7.13 -0.65 16.24
CA SER A 87 -6.40 -1.93 16.18
C SER A 87 -6.23 -2.40 14.74
N LYS A 88 -7.31 -2.44 13.97
CA LYS A 88 -7.30 -2.84 12.56
C LYS A 88 -8.45 -2.24 11.79
N VAL A 89 -8.29 -2.16 10.48
CA VAL A 89 -9.34 -1.77 9.55
C VAL A 89 -9.44 -2.79 8.44
N GLU A 90 -10.67 -3.22 8.14
CA GLU A 90 -11.00 -4.13 7.06
C GLU A 90 -11.78 -3.40 5.98
N LEU A 91 -11.44 -3.63 4.73
CA LEU A 91 -12.21 -3.20 3.56
C LEU A 91 -13.10 -4.35 3.10
N LEU A 92 -14.41 -4.08 2.99
CA LEU A 92 -15.39 -5.04 2.49
C LEU A 92 -16.08 -4.48 1.23
N ILE A 93 -16.33 -5.36 0.27
CA ILE A 93 -17.15 -5.07 -0.91
C ILE A 93 -18.19 -6.19 -1.03
N GLY A 94 -19.47 -5.83 -0.96
CA GLY A 94 -20.56 -6.80 -0.98
C GLY A 94 -20.47 -7.86 0.13
N GLY A 95 -19.93 -7.50 1.30
CA GLY A 95 -19.74 -8.38 2.45
C GLY A 95 -18.47 -9.26 2.38
N GLN A 96 -17.76 -9.30 1.25
CA GLN A 96 -16.46 -9.98 1.14
C GLN A 96 -15.34 -9.08 1.65
N VAL A 97 -14.49 -9.59 2.53
CA VAL A 97 -13.27 -8.89 2.95
C VAL A 97 -12.28 -8.88 1.78
N ILE A 98 -11.91 -7.70 1.36
CA ILE A 98 -10.96 -7.48 0.26
C ILE A 98 -9.55 -7.35 0.80
N ASP A 99 -9.34 -6.56 1.84
CA ASP A 99 -8.05 -6.35 2.49
C ASP A 99 -8.24 -6.04 3.97
N GLU A 100 -7.26 -6.43 4.79
CA GLU A 100 -7.21 -6.15 6.23
C GLU A 100 -5.86 -5.55 6.59
N GLN A 101 -5.86 -4.42 7.28
CA GLN A 101 -4.64 -3.74 7.70
C GLN A 101 -4.67 -3.43 9.19
N ASP A 102 -3.62 -3.89 9.87
CA ASP A 102 -3.40 -3.59 11.29
C ASP A 102 -2.75 -2.22 11.45
N TYR A 103 -2.87 -1.67 12.64
CA TYR A 103 -2.22 -0.41 13.01
C TYR A 103 -0.69 -0.46 12.79
N ASP A 104 -0.02 -1.54 13.23
CA ASP A 104 1.44 -1.68 13.11
C ASP A 104 1.91 -1.65 11.65
N PHE A 105 1.19 -2.33 10.75
CA PHE A 105 1.49 -2.26 9.32
C PHE A 105 1.34 -0.85 8.80
N SER A 106 0.19 -0.22 9.05
CA SER A 106 -0.18 1.07 8.47
C SER A 106 0.73 2.21 8.91
N THR A 107 1.24 2.17 10.14
CA THR A 107 2.00 3.27 10.73
C THR A 107 3.51 3.06 10.73
N ALA A 108 3.98 1.86 11.08
CA ALA A 108 5.41 1.59 11.21
C ALA A 108 6.06 1.16 9.90
N LEU A 109 5.36 0.38 9.07
CA LEU A 109 5.94 -0.27 7.90
C LEU A 109 5.55 0.40 6.58
N ALA A 110 4.26 0.64 6.36
CA ALA A 110 3.74 1.18 5.12
C ALA A 110 4.37 2.51 4.67
N PRO A 111 4.67 3.49 5.55
CA PRO A 111 5.32 4.74 5.14
C PRO A 111 6.64 4.54 4.41
N THR A 112 7.41 3.54 4.80
CA THR A 112 8.71 3.25 4.16
C THR A 112 8.55 2.51 2.84
N VAL A 113 7.69 1.49 2.79
CA VAL A 113 7.56 0.61 1.62
C VAL A 113 6.59 1.12 0.57
N MET A 114 5.66 2.03 0.92
CA MET A 114 4.65 2.60 0.02
C MET A 114 4.96 4.02 -0.46
N ASN A 115 6.22 4.45 -0.38
CA ASN A 115 6.67 5.76 -0.85
C ASN A 115 5.90 6.93 -0.23
N GLN A 116 5.74 6.92 1.06
CA GLN A 116 5.08 8.01 1.75
C GLN A 116 6.07 9.08 2.19
N THR A 117 5.62 10.33 2.23
CA THR A 117 6.46 11.42 2.70
C THR A 117 6.87 11.20 4.15
N TYR A 118 8.05 11.70 4.53
CA TYR A 118 8.59 11.58 5.88
C TYR A 118 7.62 12.03 6.98
N SER A 119 6.83 13.08 6.71
CA SER A 119 5.82 13.58 7.65
C SER A 119 4.71 12.57 7.98
N ARG A 120 4.56 11.53 7.18
CA ARG A 120 3.60 10.45 7.41
C ARG A 120 4.13 9.32 8.29
N ALA A 121 5.39 9.34 8.68
CA ALA A 121 6.02 8.30 9.49
C ALA A 121 5.76 8.42 11.01
N GLN A 122 5.12 9.49 11.48
CA GLN A 122 4.91 9.79 12.90
C GLN A 122 3.43 9.76 13.30
N TYR A 123 2.73 8.67 12.99
CA TYR A 123 1.28 8.59 13.19
C TYR A 123 0.81 8.33 14.62
N SER A 124 1.69 7.99 15.54
CA SER A 124 1.29 7.75 16.93
C SER A 124 0.64 8.96 17.60
N SER A 125 0.87 10.17 17.06
CA SER A 125 0.34 11.42 17.60
C SER A 125 -0.05 12.43 16.52
N GLU A 126 -0.62 11.96 15.43
CA GLU A 126 -1.07 12.82 14.32
C GLU A 126 -2.56 13.18 14.42
N LYS A 127 -2.96 14.22 13.69
CA LYS A 127 -4.34 14.69 13.69
C LYS A 127 -5.30 13.82 12.90
N PHE A 128 -4.79 12.93 12.05
CA PHE A 128 -5.59 12.02 11.24
C PHE A 128 -4.88 10.69 11.03
N TYR A 129 -5.66 9.65 10.79
CA TYR A 129 -5.20 8.30 10.47
C TYR A 129 -5.57 7.96 9.02
N PRO A 130 -4.61 7.92 8.10
CA PRO A 130 -4.87 7.56 6.71
C PRO A 130 -5.03 6.05 6.58
N LEU A 131 -6.02 5.62 5.78
CA LEU A 131 -6.11 4.23 5.37
C LEU A 131 -5.15 3.96 4.21
N ARG A 132 -4.55 2.77 4.20
CA ARG A 132 -3.47 2.40 3.27
C ARG A 132 -3.89 1.32 2.28
N PHE A 133 -5.16 1.23 1.98
CA PHE A 133 -5.65 0.32 0.95
C PHE A 133 -5.16 0.76 -0.44
N SER A 134 -5.08 -0.18 -1.39
CA SER A 134 -4.57 0.09 -2.73
C SER A 134 -5.23 1.29 -3.42
N PHE A 135 -6.53 1.47 -3.23
CA PHE A 135 -7.27 2.60 -3.80
C PHE A 135 -7.00 3.94 -3.09
N CYS A 136 -6.52 3.93 -1.86
CA CYS A 136 -6.17 5.14 -1.12
C CYS A 136 -4.82 5.71 -1.53
N GLU A 137 -3.91 4.88 -2.02
CA GLU A 137 -2.55 5.27 -2.34
C GLU A 137 -2.43 5.89 -3.75
N ASN A 138 -3.33 5.55 -4.65
CA ASN A 138 -3.28 6.03 -6.03
C ASN A 138 -4.68 6.25 -6.62
N VAL A 139 -4.89 7.41 -7.23
CA VAL A 139 -6.16 7.77 -7.88
C VAL A 139 -6.52 6.80 -9.02
N GLN A 140 -5.54 6.22 -9.71
CA GLN A 140 -5.79 5.24 -10.76
C GLN A 140 -6.37 3.91 -10.25
N SER A 141 -6.25 3.65 -8.95
CA SER A 141 -6.83 2.49 -8.27
C SER A 141 -8.14 2.81 -7.56
N ALA A 142 -8.71 4.00 -7.76
CA ALA A 142 -9.96 4.41 -7.12
C ALA A 142 -11.08 3.43 -7.44
N ILE A 143 -11.91 3.11 -6.43
CA ILE A 143 -13.00 2.14 -6.57
C ILE A 143 -14.16 2.78 -7.35
N PRO A 144 -14.62 2.18 -8.48
CA PRO A 144 -15.72 2.71 -9.28
C PRO A 144 -17.06 2.42 -8.60
N LEU A 145 -17.55 3.35 -7.77
CA LEU A 145 -18.85 3.21 -7.08
C LEU A 145 -20.01 3.14 -8.06
N ILE A 146 -19.89 3.80 -9.21
CA ILE A 146 -20.90 3.79 -10.26
C ILE A 146 -21.12 2.39 -10.86
N ALA A 147 -20.06 1.58 -10.92
CA ALA A 147 -20.10 0.21 -11.42
C ALA A 147 -20.57 -0.80 -10.35
N LEU A 148 -20.55 -0.44 -9.07
CA LEU A 148 -20.94 -1.29 -7.94
C LEU A 148 -22.42 -1.02 -7.54
N GLN A 149 -23.37 -1.39 -8.40
CA GLN A 149 -24.79 -1.08 -8.16
C GLN A 149 -25.41 -1.91 -7.03
N TYR A 150 -25.01 -3.16 -6.89
CA TYR A 150 -25.58 -4.13 -5.94
C TYR A 150 -24.69 -4.40 -4.72
N HIS A 151 -23.42 -4.06 -4.80
CA HIS A 151 -22.48 -4.24 -3.71
C HIS A 151 -22.10 -2.90 -3.10
N ASP A 152 -22.23 -2.79 -1.79
CA ASP A 152 -21.76 -1.63 -1.06
C ASP A 152 -20.28 -1.80 -0.67
N VAL A 153 -19.58 -0.69 -0.60
CA VAL A 153 -18.24 -0.60 -0.04
C VAL A 153 -18.37 -0.24 1.43
N GLU A 154 -17.80 -1.06 2.29
CA GLU A 154 -17.86 -0.89 3.73
C GLU A 154 -16.46 -0.95 4.33
N LEU A 155 -16.23 -0.16 5.36
CA LEU A 155 -15.05 -0.22 6.20
C LEU A 155 -15.47 -0.71 7.58
N ARG A 156 -14.82 -1.76 8.05
CA ARG A 156 -15.00 -2.28 9.41
C ARG A 156 -13.80 -1.89 10.24
N ILE A 157 -14.00 -1.06 11.24
CA ILE A 157 -12.97 -0.56 12.13
C ILE A 157 -13.07 -1.33 13.44
N THR A 158 -12.01 -2.02 13.82
CA THR A 158 -11.86 -2.64 15.14
C THR A 158 -11.08 -1.69 16.02
N TRP A 159 -11.70 -1.29 17.13
CA TRP A 159 -11.08 -0.39 18.09
C TRP A 159 -10.12 -1.13 19.00
N ALA A 160 -9.09 -0.44 19.47
CA ALA A 160 -8.10 -1.00 20.35
C ALA A 160 -8.70 -1.36 21.72
N ASP A 161 -8.07 -2.30 22.42
CA ASP A 161 -8.42 -2.65 23.81
C ASP A 161 -7.74 -1.66 24.78
N HIS A 162 -8.12 -0.39 24.70
CA HIS A 162 -7.59 0.68 25.53
C HIS A 162 -8.71 1.46 26.25
N ALA A 163 -8.43 1.93 27.45
CA ALA A 163 -9.44 2.61 28.29
C ALA A 163 -9.80 4.01 27.79
N SER A 164 -8.92 4.64 27.02
CA SER A 164 -9.05 6.04 26.59
C SER A 164 -9.44 6.18 25.12
N ILE A 165 -10.34 5.34 24.63
CA ILE A 165 -10.86 5.46 23.25
C ILE A 165 -11.55 6.82 23.08
N VAL A 166 -11.16 7.55 22.04
CA VAL A 166 -11.77 8.83 21.69
C VAL A 166 -13.12 8.59 21.05
N GLY A 167 -14.19 9.09 21.67
CA GLY A 167 -15.58 8.91 21.17
C GLY A 167 -15.90 9.78 19.95
N ASP A 168 -15.20 10.88 19.73
CA ASP A 168 -15.49 11.87 18.67
C ASP A 168 -14.60 11.66 17.43
N LEU A 169 -14.63 10.46 16.87
CA LEU A 169 -13.93 10.14 15.62
C LEU A 169 -14.89 10.28 14.43
N GLU A 170 -14.36 10.81 13.34
CA GLU A 170 -15.08 11.00 12.07
C GLU A 170 -14.27 10.36 10.93
N VAL A 171 -14.98 9.79 9.96
CA VAL A 171 -14.37 9.22 8.74
C VAL A 171 -14.69 10.14 7.58
N PHE A 172 -13.68 10.46 6.79
CA PHE A 172 -13.80 11.24 5.58
C PHE A 172 -13.36 10.42 4.37
N ALA A 173 -14.11 10.55 3.29
CA ALA A 173 -13.83 9.87 2.02
C ALA A 173 -13.79 10.88 0.88
N GLN A 174 -12.82 10.72 -0.02
CA GLN A 174 -12.74 11.49 -1.25
C GLN A 174 -13.62 10.84 -2.30
N PHE A 175 -14.43 11.66 -2.98
CA PHE A 175 -15.23 11.27 -4.12
C PHE A 175 -14.75 12.00 -5.37
N LEU A 176 -14.69 11.27 -6.48
CA LEU A 176 -14.39 11.79 -7.78
C LEU A 176 -15.68 11.77 -8.62
N HIS A 177 -15.96 12.89 -9.27
CA HIS A 177 -17.07 13.05 -10.20
C HIS A 177 -16.50 13.13 -11.61
N LEU A 178 -16.92 12.22 -12.47
CA LEU A 178 -16.39 12.07 -13.81
C LEU A 178 -17.29 12.72 -14.86
N ASP A 179 -16.73 13.00 -16.02
CA ASP A 179 -17.50 13.44 -17.18
C ASP A 179 -18.38 12.31 -17.72
N THR A 180 -19.42 12.67 -18.46
CA THR A 180 -20.45 11.76 -18.94
C THR A 180 -19.90 10.59 -19.74
N ASP A 181 -18.92 10.82 -20.58
CA ASP A 181 -18.33 9.80 -21.45
C ASP A 181 -17.56 8.75 -20.64
N GLU A 182 -16.70 9.18 -19.70
CA GLU A 182 -15.99 8.27 -18.80
C GLU A 182 -16.94 7.53 -17.86
N ARG A 183 -17.92 8.23 -17.34
CA ARG A 183 -18.96 7.68 -16.46
C ARG A 183 -19.73 6.54 -17.13
N THR A 184 -20.12 6.74 -18.39
CA THR A 184 -20.80 5.72 -19.20
C THR A 184 -19.89 4.54 -19.50
N ALA A 185 -18.65 4.78 -19.85
CA ALA A 185 -17.67 3.74 -20.10
C ALA A 185 -17.43 2.87 -18.85
N LEU A 186 -17.23 3.49 -17.67
CA LEU A 186 -16.99 2.79 -16.42
C LEU A 186 -18.20 1.97 -15.93
N SER A 187 -19.43 2.45 -16.18
CA SER A 187 -20.65 1.75 -15.76
C SER A 187 -20.96 0.52 -16.60
N ASN A 188 -20.62 0.55 -17.89
CA ASN A 188 -21.02 -0.49 -18.85
C ASN A 188 -19.93 -1.53 -19.14
N THR A 189 -18.68 -1.23 -18.83
CA THR A 189 -17.56 -2.11 -19.16
C THR A 189 -17.11 -2.90 -17.92
N PRO A 190 -17.01 -4.23 -17.99
CA PRO A 190 -16.39 -5.03 -16.93
C PRO A 190 -14.96 -4.58 -16.67
N GLN A 191 -14.60 -4.45 -15.41
CA GLN A 191 -13.28 -3.96 -15.00
C GLN A 191 -12.54 -5.01 -14.18
N ASN A 192 -11.27 -5.22 -14.52
CA ASN A 192 -10.34 -5.99 -13.72
C ASN A 192 -9.28 -5.03 -13.17
N MET A 193 -9.36 -4.74 -11.89
CA MET A 193 -8.46 -3.81 -11.21
C MET A 193 -7.39 -4.59 -10.49
N LEU A 194 -6.14 -4.29 -10.78
CA LEU A 194 -5.03 -4.81 -9.98
C LEU A 194 -5.03 -4.12 -8.63
N ILE A 195 -5.08 -4.92 -7.57
CA ILE A 195 -5.03 -4.44 -6.18
C ILE A 195 -3.87 -5.07 -5.44
N THR A 196 -3.45 -4.45 -4.36
CA THR A 196 -2.55 -5.05 -3.38
C THR A 196 -3.34 -5.39 -2.12
N GLN A 197 -2.98 -6.51 -1.51
CA GLN A 197 -3.56 -6.99 -0.26
C GLN A 197 -2.46 -7.26 0.75
N THR A 198 -2.80 -7.19 2.01
CA THR A 198 -1.88 -7.43 3.12
C THR A 198 -2.21 -8.76 3.79
N GLN A 199 -1.23 -9.65 3.91
CA GLN A 199 -1.33 -10.87 4.71
C GLN A 199 -0.35 -10.79 5.87
N LYS A 200 -0.63 -11.51 6.96
CA LYS A 200 0.23 -11.51 8.15
C LYS A 200 0.55 -12.92 8.64
N ALA A 201 1.77 -13.13 9.09
CA ALA A 201 2.20 -14.29 9.83
C ALA A 201 2.61 -13.86 11.23
N ILE A 202 1.88 -14.36 12.23
CA ILE A 202 2.16 -14.06 13.64
C ILE A 202 3.53 -14.63 14.00
N ALA A 203 4.27 -13.92 14.84
CA ALA A 203 5.60 -14.32 15.29
C ALA A 203 5.60 -15.72 15.90
N SER A 204 6.51 -16.56 15.44
CA SER A 204 6.68 -17.92 15.97
C SER A 204 7.35 -17.98 17.36
N THR A 205 7.96 -16.85 17.78
CA THR A 205 8.84 -16.77 18.95
C THR A 205 10.03 -17.73 18.91
N GLY A 206 10.30 -18.31 17.75
CA GLY A 206 11.39 -19.25 17.47
C GLY A 206 12.38 -18.72 16.44
N LYS A 207 13.42 -19.52 16.17
CA LYS A 207 14.42 -19.20 15.13
C LYS A 207 13.96 -19.49 13.71
N ILE A 208 12.82 -20.17 13.56
CA ILE A 208 12.20 -20.50 12.29
C ILE A 208 10.82 -19.87 12.28
N GLN A 209 10.58 -19.05 11.27
CA GLN A 209 9.29 -18.44 11.02
C GLN A 209 8.71 -19.03 9.73
N GLU A 210 7.63 -19.79 9.85
CA GLU A 210 6.85 -20.28 8.72
C GLU A 210 6.11 -19.12 8.03
N LEU A 211 6.07 -19.17 6.71
CA LEU A 211 5.45 -18.16 5.85
C LEU A 211 4.31 -18.81 5.07
N SER A 212 3.15 -18.94 5.70
CA SER A 212 1.95 -19.51 5.09
C SER A 212 1.17 -18.43 4.34
N PHE A 213 1.71 -17.98 3.22
CA PHE A 213 1.12 -16.95 2.39
C PHE A 213 0.64 -17.52 1.05
N ASN A 214 -0.29 -16.81 0.42
CA ASN A 214 -0.82 -17.14 -0.90
C ASN A 214 -0.63 -15.98 -1.88
N HIS A 215 -0.81 -16.23 -3.17
CA HIS A 215 -0.73 -15.26 -4.25
C HIS A 215 0.69 -14.77 -4.60
N PRO A 216 0.83 -14.00 -5.68
CA PRO A 216 2.09 -13.36 -6.05
C PRO A 216 2.48 -12.28 -5.05
N MET A 217 3.51 -12.54 -4.24
CA MET A 217 4.02 -11.63 -3.23
C MET A 217 4.95 -10.59 -3.82
N LYS A 218 4.75 -9.35 -3.43
CA LYS A 218 5.57 -8.21 -3.81
C LYS A 218 6.79 -8.09 -2.89
N TYR A 219 6.57 -8.17 -1.58
CA TYR A 219 7.62 -8.15 -0.56
C TYR A 219 7.10 -8.69 0.78
N LEU A 220 8.04 -9.06 1.64
CA LEU A 220 7.82 -9.33 3.06
C LEU A 220 8.41 -8.18 3.88
N VAL A 221 7.71 -7.74 4.90
CA VAL A 221 8.14 -6.65 5.76
C VAL A 221 7.77 -6.91 7.22
N ALA A 222 8.66 -6.55 8.13
CA ALA A 222 8.41 -6.63 9.57
C ALA A 222 9.18 -5.52 10.29
N THR A 223 8.77 -5.19 11.50
CA THR A 223 9.61 -4.39 12.40
C THR A 223 10.84 -5.23 12.81
N ASN A 224 12.03 -4.67 12.67
CA ASN A 224 13.25 -5.36 13.05
C ASN A 224 13.49 -5.23 14.56
N SER A 225 13.47 -6.37 15.25
CA SER A 225 13.86 -6.49 16.67
C SER A 225 15.11 -7.35 16.85
N MET A 226 15.74 -7.77 15.74
CA MET A 226 16.90 -8.65 15.79
C MET A 226 18.20 -7.88 16.06
N SER A 227 19.16 -8.53 16.70
CA SER A 227 20.49 -7.96 16.86
C SER A 227 21.19 -7.81 15.51
N ALA A 228 22.08 -6.82 15.39
CA ALA A 228 22.83 -6.57 14.16
C ALA A 228 23.65 -7.77 13.68
N ALA A 229 24.08 -8.62 14.62
CA ALA A 229 24.90 -9.80 14.32
C ALA A 229 24.06 -11.04 13.92
N ALA A 230 22.75 -11.01 14.16
CA ALA A 230 21.86 -12.12 13.79
C ALA A 230 21.85 -12.28 12.26
N LYS A 231 21.99 -13.52 11.81
CA LYS A 231 21.94 -13.83 10.37
C LYS A 231 20.61 -14.47 10.04
N VAL A 232 20.04 -14.05 8.92
CA VAL A 232 18.77 -14.56 8.42
C VAL A 232 18.93 -15.03 6.99
N LYS A 233 18.20 -16.09 6.64
CA LYS A 233 18.07 -16.59 5.28
C LYS A 233 16.62 -16.96 4.97
N LEU A 234 16.25 -16.87 3.71
CA LEU A 234 14.99 -17.36 3.18
C LEU A 234 15.20 -18.78 2.61
N GLN A 235 14.37 -19.71 3.05
CA GLN A 235 14.31 -21.06 2.48
C GLN A 235 12.98 -21.26 1.77
N ILE A 236 13.04 -21.85 0.57
CA ILE A 236 11.89 -22.21 -0.25
C ILE A 236 12.00 -23.69 -0.61
N ASN A 237 10.96 -24.47 -0.30
CA ASN A 237 10.93 -25.91 -0.55
C ASN A 237 12.17 -26.65 -0.02
N GLY A 238 12.65 -26.24 1.17
CA GLY A 238 13.82 -26.81 1.81
C GLY A 238 15.18 -26.35 1.26
N THR A 239 15.19 -25.53 0.21
CA THR A 239 16.42 -25.00 -0.42
C THR A 239 16.65 -23.55 0.01
N ASP A 240 17.89 -23.21 0.33
CA ASP A 240 18.28 -21.84 0.66
C ASP A 240 18.29 -20.98 -0.61
N VAL A 241 17.55 -19.88 -0.62
CA VAL A 241 17.52 -18.93 -1.73
C VAL A 241 18.81 -18.12 -1.80
N SER A 242 19.38 -17.84 -0.64
CA SER A 242 20.66 -17.14 -0.50
C SER A 242 21.39 -17.60 0.76
N ASP A 243 22.67 -17.29 0.82
CA ASP A 243 23.47 -17.52 2.03
C ASP A 243 22.89 -16.77 3.23
N SER A 244 23.15 -17.31 4.42
CA SER A 244 22.78 -16.65 5.67
C SER A 244 23.56 -15.35 5.83
N LYS A 245 22.87 -14.21 5.84
CA LYS A 245 23.45 -12.86 5.90
C LYS A 245 23.05 -12.13 7.17
N PRO A 246 23.91 -11.27 7.75
CA PRO A 246 23.53 -10.40 8.84
C PRO A 246 22.26 -9.59 8.51
N VAL A 247 21.36 -9.46 9.48
CA VAL A 247 20.12 -8.70 9.28
C VAL A 247 20.46 -7.25 8.92
N ILE A 248 21.35 -6.62 9.66
CA ILE A 248 21.86 -5.29 9.36
C ILE A 248 23.22 -5.45 8.65
N PRO A 249 23.42 -4.87 7.46
CA PRO A 249 22.47 -4.05 6.67
C PRO A 249 21.65 -4.84 5.63
N HIS A 250 21.88 -6.16 5.45
CA HIS A 250 21.45 -6.91 4.26
C HIS A 250 19.95 -7.11 4.13
N HIS A 251 19.21 -7.12 5.22
CA HIS A 251 17.75 -7.24 5.25
C HIS A 251 17.06 -5.97 5.77
N THR A 252 17.81 -4.89 6.02
CA THR A 252 17.29 -3.61 6.51
C THR A 252 17.68 -2.48 5.56
N SER A 253 18.84 -1.86 5.78
CA SER A 253 19.27 -0.65 5.07
C SER A 253 19.44 -0.86 3.56
N VAL A 254 20.02 -1.98 3.13
CA VAL A 254 20.26 -2.26 1.70
C VAL A 254 18.96 -2.41 0.91
N PRO A 255 17.99 -3.26 1.30
CA PRO A 255 16.71 -3.35 0.58
C PRO A 255 15.92 -2.05 0.61
N VAL A 256 15.94 -1.32 1.71
CA VAL A 256 15.26 -0.02 1.80
C VAL A 256 15.89 0.97 0.82
N TYR A 257 17.21 1.02 0.71
CA TYR A 257 17.89 1.94 -0.21
C TYR A 257 17.62 1.63 -1.69
N TYR A 258 17.67 0.35 -2.11
CA TYR A 258 17.57 -0.01 -3.52
C TYR A 258 16.15 -0.27 -4.01
N HIS A 259 15.24 -0.69 -3.15
CA HIS A 259 13.89 -1.14 -3.54
C HIS A 259 12.75 -0.23 -3.06
N THR A 260 13.04 0.78 -2.25
CA THR A 260 12.05 1.77 -1.82
C THR A 260 12.45 3.17 -2.26
N GLN A 261 11.50 4.10 -2.17
CA GLN A 261 11.75 5.52 -2.41
C GLN A 261 11.71 6.29 -1.07
N ALA A 262 11.99 5.61 0.03
CA ALA A 262 11.99 6.22 1.35
C ALA A 262 13.04 7.34 1.47
N ALA A 263 12.66 8.43 2.14
CA ALA A 263 13.53 9.58 2.34
C ALA A 263 14.73 9.29 3.26
N ALA A 264 14.61 8.27 4.12
CA ALA A 264 15.66 7.86 5.06
C ALA A 264 15.79 6.34 5.09
N VAL A 265 17.02 5.87 5.23
CA VAL A 265 17.30 4.45 5.44
C VAL A 265 16.93 4.05 6.86
N ALA A 266 16.11 3.02 7.00
CA ALA A 266 15.62 2.55 8.29
C ALA A 266 16.25 1.20 8.66
N GLU A 267 16.89 1.12 9.82
CA GLU A 267 17.42 -0.14 10.37
C GLU A 267 16.38 -0.90 11.20
N ASN A 268 15.30 -0.24 11.57
CA ASN A 268 14.18 -0.80 12.33
C ASN A 268 13.18 -1.57 11.47
N ILE A 269 13.41 -1.68 10.17
CA ILE A 269 12.53 -2.40 9.24
C ILE A 269 13.31 -3.52 8.57
N LEU A 270 12.81 -4.75 8.73
CA LEU A 270 13.27 -5.91 7.99
C LEU A 270 12.45 -5.99 6.71
N LEU A 271 13.11 -6.00 5.55
CA LEU A 271 12.49 -6.03 4.23
C LEU A 271 13.13 -7.13 3.36
N VAL A 272 12.28 -8.00 2.80
CA VAL A 272 12.68 -8.99 1.80
C VAL A 272 11.88 -8.73 0.52
N PRO A 273 12.45 -7.99 -0.45
CA PRO A 273 11.76 -7.63 -1.69
C PRO A 273 11.82 -8.76 -2.72
N PHE A 274 10.72 -8.97 -3.44
CA PHE A 274 10.63 -9.80 -4.65
C PHE A 274 10.38 -8.96 -5.91
N CYS A 275 10.20 -7.65 -5.72
CA CYS A 275 10.00 -6.64 -6.77
C CYS A 275 11.20 -5.71 -6.86
N LEU A 276 11.30 -4.98 -7.96
CA LEU A 276 12.34 -3.96 -8.14
C LEU A 276 12.02 -2.66 -7.39
N ASP A 277 10.73 -2.31 -7.27
CA ASP A 277 10.27 -1.11 -6.57
C ASP A 277 9.00 -1.43 -5.79
N THR A 278 9.05 -1.22 -4.49
CA THR A 278 7.94 -1.52 -3.58
C THR A 278 6.80 -0.52 -3.66
N ALA A 279 7.05 0.70 -4.13
CA ALA A 279 6.08 1.80 -4.14
C ALA A 279 5.24 1.86 -5.41
N LYS A 280 5.75 1.34 -6.55
CA LYS A 280 5.05 1.46 -7.82
C LYS A 280 3.75 0.68 -7.85
N LEU A 281 2.71 1.31 -8.43
CA LEU A 281 1.43 0.67 -8.72
C LEU A 281 1.59 -0.42 -9.79
N GLN A 282 2.35 -0.13 -10.85
CA GLN A 282 2.65 -1.11 -11.89
C GLN A 282 3.52 -2.24 -11.32
N PRO A 283 3.20 -3.51 -11.60
CA PRO A 283 4.00 -4.63 -11.15
C PRO A 283 5.45 -4.53 -11.65
N THR A 284 6.39 -4.70 -10.72
CA THR A 284 7.84 -4.70 -11.02
C THR A 284 8.50 -6.02 -10.66
N GLY A 285 7.74 -7.06 -10.48
CA GLY A 285 8.17 -8.40 -10.09
C GLY A 285 7.39 -8.93 -8.91
N SER A 286 7.36 -10.23 -8.76
CA SER A 286 6.72 -10.92 -7.64
C SER A 286 7.21 -12.36 -7.54
N LEU A 287 7.03 -12.98 -6.37
CA LEU A 287 7.21 -14.41 -6.15
C LEU A 287 5.86 -15.03 -5.78
N ASN A 288 5.41 -16.01 -6.55
CA ASN A 288 4.11 -16.63 -6.32
C ASN A 288 4.16 -17.69 -5.22
N PHE A 289 3.71 -17.33 -4.03
CA PHE A 289 3.68 -18.22 -2.87
C PHE A 289 2.65 -19.35 -3.00
N SER A 290 1.61 -19.21 -3.80
CA SER A 290 0.67 -20.30 -4.07
C SER A 290 1.30 -21.49 -4.84
N ARG A 291 2.50 -21.33 -5.37
CA ARG A 291 3.25 -22.37 -6.08
C ARG A 291 4.36 -23.00 -5.24
N LEU A 292 4.50 -22.57 -3.98
CA LEU A 292 5.52 -23.06 -3.05
C LEU A 292 4.88 -24.05 -2.08
N ASP A 293 5.54 -25.19 -1.88
CA ASP A 293 5.10 -26.19 -0.89
C ASP A 293 5.41 -25.71 0.53
N SER A 294 6.54 -25.02 0.71
CA SER A 294 6.92 -24.42 1.98
C SER A 294 7.83 -23.21 1.79
N ALA A 295 7.62 -22.18 2.58
CA ALA A 295 8.52 -21.03 2.65
C ALA A 295 8.73 -20.67 4.12
N ARG A 296 9.98 -20.34 4.49
CA ARG A 296 10.31 -19.96 5.86
C ARG A 296 11.52 -19.05 5.93
N LEU A 297 11.52 -18.17 6.93
CA LEU A 297 12.71 -17.43 7.34
C LEU A 297 13.40 -18.18 8.48
N VAL A 298 14.71 -18.33 8.36
CA VAL A 298 15.53 -19.03 9.34
C VAL A 298 16.57 -18.09 9.88
N SER A 299 16.63 -17.96 11.21
CA SER A 299 17.66 -17.21 11.93
C SER A 299 18.65 -18.16 12.61
N ASP A 300 19.91 -17.77 12.65
CA ASP A 300 20.98 -18.53 13.34
C ASP A 300 20.94 -18.37 14.86
N SER A 301 20.64 -17.18 15.35
CA SER A 301 20.83 -16.81 16.75
C SER A 301 19.58 -16.26 17.43
N THR A 302 18.85 -15.34 16.78
CA THR A 302 17.78 -14.58 17.39
C THR A 302 16.40 -15.10 16.95
N ALA A 303 15.45 -15.16 17.87
CA ALA A 303 14.08 -15.54 17.58
C ALA A 303 13.30 -14.43 16.86
N PHE A 304 12.34 -14.82 16.03
CA PHE A 304 11.37 -13.89 15.41
C PHE A 304 10.31 -13.54 16.45
N THR A 305 10.27 -12.28 16.87
CA THR A 305 9.33 -11.79 17.90
C THR A 305 8.23 -10.89 17.33
N ASN A 306 8.39 -10.42 16.10
CA ASN A 306 7.45 -9.50 15.47
C ASN A 306 6.68 -10.18 14.33
N THR A 307 5.44 -9.76 14.15
CA THR A 307 4.59 -10.19 13.02
C THR A 307 5.25 -9.83 11.71
N ILE A 308 5.25 -10.79 10.77
CA ILE A 308 5.71 -10.57 9.41
C ILE A 308 4.50 -10.31 8.51
N TYR A 309 4.53 -9.21 7.82
CA TYR A 309 3.52 -8.84 6.83
C TYR A 309 4.03 -9.13 5.43
N ALA A 310 3.14 -9.57 4.58
CA ALA A 310 3.39 -9.81 3.18
C ALA A 310 2.38 -9.01 2.34
N VAL A 311 2.86 -8.30 1.35
CA VAL A 311 1.99 -7.59 0.41
C VAL A 311 1.96 -8.36 -0.91
N ASN A 312 0.78 -8.77 -1.34
CA ASN A 312 0.55 -9.52 -2.57
C ASN A 312 -0.29 -8.74 -3.57
N TYR A 313 -0.22 -9.19 -4.82
CA TYR A 313 -1.14 -8.75 -5.87
C TYR A 313 -2.35 -9.67 -5.92
N ASN A 314 -3.52 -9.07 -6.19
CA ASN A 314 -4.75 -9.76 -6.53
C ASN A 314 -5.54 -8.91 -7.53
N ILE A 315 -6.63 -9.44 -8.05
CA ILE A 315 -7.51 -8.76 -9.00
C ILE A 315 -8.89 -8.58 -8.38
N LEU A 316 -9.31 -7.33 -8.29
CA LEU A 316 -10.69 -6.97 -7.98
C LEU A 316 -11.46 -6.90 -9.30
N ARG A 317 -12.41 -7.79 -9.49
CA ARG A 317 -13.31 -7.79 -10.64
C ARG A 317 -14.59 -7.06 -10.30
N VAL A 318 -14.95 -6.10 -11.14
CA VAL A 318 -16.21 -5.38 -11.05
C VAL A 318 -16.98 -5.62 -12.35
N GLU A 319 -18.10 -6.30 -12.23
CA GLU A 319 -18.92 -6.70 -13.37
C GLU A 319 -20.39 -6.83 -12.97
N ASN A 320 -21.31 -6.43 -13.84
CA ASN A 320 -22.76 -6.57 -13.64
C ASN A 320 -23.26 -5.96 -12.32
N GLY A 321 -22.67 -4.86 -11.87
CA GLY A 321 -23.04 -4.18 -10.64
C GLY A 321 -22.49 -4.81 -9.36
N MET A 322 -21.68 -5.86 -9.48
CA MET A 322 -21.07 -6.58 -8.37
C MET A 322 -19.55 -6.47 -8.41
N GLY A 323 -18.92 -6.45 -7.25
CA GLY A 323 -17.46 -6.48 -7.09
C GLY A 323 -17.05 -7.64 -6.21
N GLY A 324 -15.90 -8.24 -6.50
CA GLY A 324 -15.34 -9.32 -5.70
C GLY A 324 -13.92 -9.69 -6.14
N LEU A 325 -13.23 -10.45 -5.30
CA LEU A 325 -11.90 -10.96 -5.62
C LEU A 325 -11.99 -12.03 -6.71
N MET A 326 -11.13 -11.92 -7.71
CA MET A 326 -11.04 -12.93 -8.77
C MET A 326 -10.37 -14.21 -8.26
N TYR A 327 -9.43 -14.06 -7.33
CA TYR A 327 -8.75 -15.17 -6.68
C TYR A 327 -9.01 -15.07 -5.17
N SER A 328 -9.74 -16.05 -4.64
CA SER A 328 -9.98 -16.15 -3.19
C SER A 328 -8.78 -16.77 -2.48
N ASN A 329 -8.59 -16.40 -1.23
CA ASN A 329 -7.58 -17.00 -0.34
C ASN A 329 -7.99 -18.39 0.11
#